data_2b379642402dc1eff3341566cfc5a4c4
#
_entry.id   2b379642402dc1eff3341566cfc5a4c4
#
_cell.length_a   1.000
_cell.length_b   1.000
_cell.length_c   1.000
_cell.angle_alpha   90.00
_cell.angle_beta   90.00
_cell.angle_gamma   90.00
#
_symmetry.space_group_name_H-M   'P 1'
#
loop_
_entity.id
_entity.type
_entity.pdbx_description
1 polymer ?
#
loop_
_entity_poly.entity_id
_entity_poly.type
_entity_poly.pdbx_seq_one_letter_code
_entity_poly.pdbx_strand_id
1 'polypeptide(L)'
;LMMGFGLLSFLVAGLFLHRQHDVKRMFSYSSIEHMGLMTFAFGIGGPIATFGALLHMTVHSLTKSAIFVTVGHAAQIAGTQSIEKIRGLIHTQPAVGWGLLIGTVAIAGFPPFGVFTSEFLVLTATMKSWPWLTVPLLVGLAIAIDALCRWPLCDQPAVAFPIDAVCGEQVFAINYLARQRHERQRDVGGAVG
;
A
#
# COMPACT_ATOMS: atom_id res chain seq x y z
N LEU A 1 -11.36 -20.13 -2.67
CA LEU A 1 -10.09 -20.59 -2.10
C LEU A 1 -8.98 -19.55 -2.33
N MET A 2 -8.70 -19.13 -3.56
CA MET A 2 -7.67 -18.16 -3.95
C MET A 2 -7.82 -16.81 -3.23
N MET A 3 -9.02 -16.27 -3.16
CA MET A 3 -9.33 -15.04 -2.44
C MET A 3 -9.01 -15.14 -0.93
N GLY A 4 -9.33 -16.28 -0.29
CA GLY A 4 -9.02 -16.49 1.13
C GLY A 4 -7.53 -16.58 1.42
N PHE A 5 -6.78 -17.31 0.60
CA PHE A 5 -5.32 -17.38 0.72
C PHE A 5 -4.65 -16.02 0.44
N GLY A 6 -5.12 -15.28 -0.56
CA GLY A 6 -4.63 -13.93 -0.86
C GLY A 6 -4.82 -12.98 0.32
N LEU A 7 -6.01 -12.95 0.91
CA LEU A 7 -6.30 -12.11 2.07
C LEU A 7 -5.50 -12.53 3.31
N LEU A 8 -5.37 -13.83 3.56
CA LEU A 8 -4.56 -14.34 4.67
C LEU A 8 -3.09 -13.93 4.51
N SER A 9 -2.50 -14.14 3.33
CA SER A 9 -1.12 -13.74 3.03
C SER A 9 -0.93 -12.24 3.20
N PHE A 10 -1.87 -11.43 2.71
CA PHE A 10 -1.87 -9.99 2.84
C PHE A 10 -1.83 -9.53 4.31
N LEU A 11 -2.75 -10.03 5.14
CA LEU A 11 -2.84 -9.65 6.56
C LEU A 11 -1.64 -10.12 7.37
N VAL A 12 -1.21 -11.36 7.18
CA VAL A 12 -0.06 -11.93 7.89
C VAL A 12 1.22 -11.18 7.55
N ALA A 13 1.45 -10.89 6.26
CA ALA A 13 2.63 -10.15 5.83
C ALA A 13 2.63 -8.72 6.39
N GLY A 14 1.48 -8.02 6.43
CA GLY A 14 1.34 -6.69 7.02
C GLY A 14 1.68 -6.69 8.52
N LEU A 15 1.24 -7.69 9.28
CA LEU A 15 1.58 -7.82 10.70
C LEU A 15 3.09 -8.04 10.93
N PHE A 16 3.72 -8.86 10.10
CA PHE A 16 5.17 -9.09 10.18
C PHE A 16 5.97 -7.86 9.73
N LEU A 17 5.48 -7.12 8.74
CA LEU A 17 6.07 -5.88 8.26
C LEU A 17 6.27 -4.87 9.39
N HIS A 18 5.28 -4.72 10.26
CA HIS A 18 5.30 -3.76 11.38
C HIS A 18 6.38 -4.04 12.43
N ARG A 19 6.86 -5.29 12.54
CA ARG A 19 7.87 -5.71 13.54
C ARG A 19 9.30 -5.77 13.02
N GLN A 20 9.56 -5.32 11.78
CA GLN A 20 10.89 -5.42 11.20
C GLN A 20 11.81 -4.29 11.66
N HIS A 21 13.05 -4.65 11.96
CA HIS A 21 14.15 -3.73 12.28
C HIS A 21 15.21 -3.67 11.17
N ASP A 22 15.05 -4.47 10.14
CA ASP A 22 15.95 -4.60 9.01
C ASP A 22 15.26 -4.09 7.75
N VAL A 23 15.87 -3.09 7.10
CA VAL A 23 15.35 -2.42 5.90
C VAL A 23 15.04 -3.39 4.77
N LYS A 24 15.95 -4.31 4.48
CA LYS A 24 15.76 -5.26 3.39
C LYS A 24 14.61 -6.22 3.67
N ARG A 25 14.52 -6.71 4.91
CA ARG A 25 13.42 -7.57 5.34
C ARG A 25 12.09 -6.84 5.33
N MET A 26 12.05 -5.59 5.76
CA MET A 26 10.86 -4.76 5.73
C MET A 26 10.28 -4.67 4.31
N PHE A 27 11.09 -4.31 3.32
CA PHE A 27 10.65 -4.26 1.93
C PHE A 27 10.32 -5.62 1.33
N SER A 28 10.94 -6.71 1.83
CA SER A 28 10.58 -8.07 1.42
C SER A 28 9.19 -8.46 1.92
N TYR A 29 8.85 -8.19 3.17
CA TYR A 29 7.50 -8.44 3.71
C TYR A 29 6.44 -7.59 3.03
N SER A 30 6.76 -6.32 2.72
CA SER A 30 5.88 -5.49 1.89
C SER A 30 5.64 -6.10 0.50
N SER A 31 6.63 -6.78 -0.10
CA SER A 31 6.40 -7.50 -1.36
C SER A 31 5.42 -8.67 -1.20
N ILE A 32 5.55 -9.45 -0.11
CA ILE A 32 4.64 -10.58 0.16
C ILE A 32 3.20 -10.06 0.36
N GLU A 33 3.06 -8.94 1.04
CA GLU A 33 1.78 -8.27 1.26
C GLU A 33 1.12 -7.89 -0.07
N HIS A 34 1.81 -7.15 -0.93
CA HIS A 34 1.28 -6.76 -2.24
C HIS A 34 0.99 -7.98 -3.14
N MET A 35 1.79 -9.06 -3.06
CA MET A 35 1.48 -10.32 -3.75
C MET A 35 0.20 -10.96 -3.21
N GLY A 36 -0.04 -10.89 -1.91
CA GLY A 36 -1.29 -11.31 -1.28
C GLY A 36 -2.48 -10.52 -1.80
N LEU A 37 -2.35 -9.18 -1.93
CA LEU A 37 -3.37 -8.31 -2.51
C LEU A 37 -3.69 -8.67 -3.96
N MET A 38 -2.66 -8.92 -4.79
CA MET A 38 -2.86 -9.35 -6.18
C MET A 38 -3.59 -10.70 -6.28
N THR A 39 -3.16 -11.68 -5.47
CA THR A 39 -3.81 -12.99 -5.39
C THR A 39 -5.27 -12.87 -4.96
N PHE A 40 -5.55 -12.02 -4.00
CA PHE A 40 -6.91 -11.71 -3.56
C PHE A 40 -7.74 -11.10 -4.69
N ALA A 41 -7.20 -10.11 -5.42
CA ALA A 41 -7.88 -9.45 -6.52
C ALA A 41 -8.20 -10.41 -7.68
N PHE A 42 -7.26 -11.29 -8.05
CA PHE A 42 -7.54 -12.37 -9.00
C PHE A 42 -8.61 -13.35 -8.50
N GLY A 43 -8.64 -13.59 -7.18
CA GLY A 43 -9.65 -14.45 -6.55
C GLY A 43 -11.07 -13.86 -6.55
N ILE A 44 -11.22 -12.53 -6.52
CA ILE A 44 -12.51 -11.85 -6.72
C ILE A 44 -13.01 -12.07 -8.14
N GLY A 45 -12.13 -11.99 -9.14
CA GLY A 45 -12.45 -12.10 -10.54
C GLY A 45 -13.20 -10.89 -11.10
N GLY A 46 -13.60 -10.99 -12.36
CA GLY A 46 -14.26 -9.92 -13.09
C GLY A 46 -13.27 -8.90 -13.71
N PRO A 47 -13.72 -8.09 -14.66
CA PRO A 47 -12.83 -7.26 -15.48
C PRO A 47 -12.10 -6.18 -14.66
N ILE A 48 -12.77 -5.54 -13.70
CA ILE A 48 -12.18 -4.45 -12.90
C ILE A 48 -11.13 -5.00 -11.91
N ALA A 49 -11.43 -6.10 -11.21
CA ALA A 49 -10.50 -6.70 -10.26
C ALA A 49 -9.26 -7.28 -10.97
N THR A 50 -9.45 -7.96 -12.10
CA THR A 50 -8.36 -8.51 -12.90
C THR A 50 -7.49 -7.41 -13.50
N PHE A 51 -8.08 -6.34 -14.02
CA PHE A 51 -7.34 -5.19 -14.52
C PHE A 51 -6.55 -4.51 -13.38
N GLY A 52 -7.19 -4.30 -12.22
CA GLY A 52 -6.53 -3.77 -11.04
C GLY A 52 -5.34 -4.61 -10.58
N ALA A 53 -5.48 -5.94 -10.58
CA ALA A 53 -4.41 -6.87 -10.22
C ALA A 53 -3.23 -6.81 -11.21
N LEU A 54 -3.49 -6.79 -12.52
CA LEU A 54 -2.46 -6.68 -13.56
C LEU A 54 -1.75 -5.32 -13.52
N LEU A 55 -2.50 -4.24 -13.35
CA LEU A 55 -1.94 -2.91 -13.16
C LEU A 55 -1.05 -2.87 -11.92
N HIS A 56 -1.55 -3.41 -10.79
CA HIS A 56 -0.79 -3.49 -9.55
C HIS A 56 0.52 -4.28 -9.73
N MET A 57 0.47 -5.42 -10.39
CA MET A 57 1.65 -6.23 -10.69
C MET A 57 2.72 -5.44 -11.45
N THR A 58 2.30 -4.66 -12.44
CA THR A 58 3.22 -3.86 -13.27
C THR A 58 3.85 -2.72 -12.47
N VAL A 59 3.02 -1.88 -11.83
CA VAL A 59 3.53 -0.72 -11.07
C VAL A 59 4.32 -1.15 -9.83
N HIS A 60 3.90 -2.22 -9.16
CA HIS A 60 4.62 -2.81 -8.04
C HIS A 60 6.03 -3.28 -8.46
N SER A 61 6.14 -4.02 -9.56
CA SER A 61 7.42 -4.52 -10.06
C SER A 61 8.40 -3.40 -10.37
N LEU A 62 7.94 -2.34 -11.06
CA LEU A 62 8.75 -1.17 -11.37
C LEU A 62 9.20 -0.42 -10.11
N THR A 63 8.27 -0.14 -9.21
CA THR A 63 8.54 0.59 -7.96
C THR A 63 9.48 -0.20 -7.05
N LYS A 64 9.25 -1.50 -6.89
CA LYS A 64 10.11 -2.36 -6.06
C LYS A 64 11.51 -2.51 -6.62
N SER A 65 11.68 -2.63 -7.93
CA SER A 65 13.01 -2.67 -8.55
C SER A 65 13.80 -1.41 -8.18
N ALA A 66 13.21 -0.23 -8.30
CA ALA A 66 13.85 1.02 -7.93
C ALA A 66 14.18 1.09 -6.43
N ILE A 67 13.25 0.67 -5.55
CA ILE A 67 13.45 0.66 -4.10
C ILE A 67 14.60 -0.29 -3.73
N PHE A 68 14.63 -1.52 -4.24
CA PHE A 68 15.66 -2.48 -3.87
C PHE A 68 17.07 -2.06 -4.30
N VAL A 69 17.21 -1.42 -5.47
CA VAL A 69 18.47 -0.82 -5.89
C VAL A 69 18.90 0.28 -4.94
N THR A 70 17.98 1.17 -4.58
CA THR A 70 18.25 2.30 -3.69
C THR A 70 18.56 1.85 -2.25
N VAL A 71 17.80 0.88 -1.72
CA VAL A 71 18.04 0.25 -0.40
C VAL A 71 19.39 -0.48 -0.39
N GLY A 72 19.71 -1.19 -1.48
CA GLY A 72 21.00 -1.87 -1.61
C GLY A 72 22.16 -0.89 -1.52
N HIS A 73 22.06 0.23 -2.23
CA HIS A 73 23.07 1.29 -2.20
C HIS A 73 23.16 1.98 -0.84
N ALA A 74 22.01 2.30 -0.22
CA ALA A 74 21.96 2.86 1.13
C ALA A 74 22.63 1.96 2.17
N ALA A 75 22.36 0.65 2.13
CA ALA A 75 22.96 -0.32 3.04
C ALA A 75 24.48 -0.48 2.83
N GLN A 76 24.96 -0.35 1.59
CA GLN A 76 26.39 -0.35 1.29
C GLN A 76 27.10 0.88 1.86
N ILE A 77 26.54 2.07 1.69
CA ILE A 77 27.08 3.32 2.22
C ILE A 77 27.13 3.28 3.76
N ALA A 78 26.02 2.85 4.37
CA ALA A 78 25.91 2.80 5.83
C ALA A 78 26.70 1.64 6.48
N GLY A 79 27.12 0.64 5.70
CA GLY A 79 27.77 -0.57 6.21
C GLY A 79 26.88 -1.45 7.08
N THR A 80 25.56 -1.21 7.09
CA THR A 80 24.58 -1.90 7.94
C THR A 80 23.21 -1.99 7.24
N GLN A 81 22.37 -2.91 7.71
CA GLN A 81 20.99 -3.06 7.24
C GLN A 81 19.95 -2.63 8.30
N SER A 82 20.43 -2.23 9.49
CA SER A 82 19.57 -1.79 10.59
C SER A 82 18.91 -0.46 10.27
N ILE A 83 17.58 -0.41 10.38
CA ILE A 83 16.77 0.80 10.18
C ILE A 83 17.24 1.93 11.08
N GLU A 84 17.58 1.64 12.35
CA GLU A 84 18.00 2.64 13.33
C GLU A 84 19.35 3.29 13.00
N LYS A 85 20.22 2.60 12.28
CA LYS A 85 21.57 3.07 11.94
C LYS A 85 21.63 3.76 10.57
N ILE A 86 20.64 3.52 9.69
CA ILE A 86 20.54 4.16 8.38
C ILE A 86 19.76 5.46 8.53
N ARG A 87 20.42 6.49 9.11
CA ARG A 87 19.80 7.80 9.38
C ARG A 87 20.54 8.92 8.65
N GLY A 88 19.84 10.03 8.37
CA GLY A 88 20.45 11.24 7.79
C GLY A 88 20.91 11.09 6.33
N LEU A 89 20.45 10.08 5.59
CA LEU A 89 20.83 9.83 4.19
C LEU A 89 20.51 11.02 3.28
N ILE A 90 19.47 11.78 3.56
CA ILE A 90 19.08 12.96 2.75
C ILE A 90 20.17 14.04 2.83
N HIS A 91 20.88 14.14 3.94
CA HIS A 91 21.97 15.12 4.11
C HIS A 91 23.32 14.61 3.61
N THR A 92 23.59 13.31 3.78
CA THR A 92 24.89 12.71 3.40
C THR A 92 24.92 12.28 1.93
N GLN A 93 23.81 11.74 1.42
CA GLN A 93 23.66 11.23 0.06
C GLN A 93 22.26 11.56 -0.47
N PRO A 94 22.02 12.81 -0.90
CA PRO A 94 20.67 13.30 -1.23
C PRO A 94 19.97 12.48 -2.31
N ALA A 95 20.69 12.00 -3.32
CA ALA A 95 20.10 11.20 -4.39
C ALA A 95 19.51 9.87 -3.87
N VAL A 96 20.21 9.20 -2.96
CA VAL A 96 19.77 7.94 -2.34
C VAL A 96 18.64 8.20 -1.34
N GLY A 97 18.77 9.25 -0.53
CA GLY A 97 17.75 9.62 0.46
C GLY A 97 16.41 9.99 -0.17
N TRP A 98 16.41 10.84 -1.19
CA TRP A 98 15.21 11.20 -1.93
C TRP A 98 14.63 10.03 -2.73
N GLY A 99 15.49 9.21 -3.34
CA GLY A 99 15.04 8.00 -4.03
C GLY A 99 14.30 7.02 -3.11
N LEU A 100 14.81 6.84 -1.88
CA LEU A 100 14.16 6.02 -0.85
C LEU A 100 12.84 6.62 -0.38
N LEU A 101 12.80 7.92 -0.12
CA LEU A 101 11.60 8.62 0.32
C LEU A 101 10.50 8.51 -0.74
N ILE A 102 10.80 8.89 -1.98
CA ILE A 102 9.85 8.83 -3.10
C ILE A 102 9.39 7.38 -3.35
N GLY A 103 10.32 6.42 -3.33
CA GLY A 103 10.00 5.00 -3.50
C GLY A 103 9.09 4.48 -2.40
N THR A 104 9.34 4.84 -1.15
CA THR A 104 8.50 4.44 -0.01
C THR A 104 7.10 5.05 -0.11
N VAL A 105 7.00 6.34 -0.43
CA VAL A 105 5.72 7.02 -0.65
C VAL A 105 4.96 6.38 -1.82
N ALA A 106 5.65 6.02 -2.89
CA ALA A 106 5.04 5.38 -4.04
C ALA A 106 4.49 3.98 -3.73
N ILE A 107 5.26 3.16 -2.98
CA ILE A 107 4.82 1.79 -2.63
C ILE A 107 3.79 1.79 -1.50
N ALA A 108 3.76 2.80 -0.65
CA ALA A 108 2.74 2.98 0.37
C ALA A 108 1.36 3.41 -0.18
N GLY A 109 1.22 3.50 -1.50
CA GLY A 109 -0.06 3.79 -2.14
C GLY A 109 -0.51 5.25 -1.99
N PHE A 110 0.41 6.20 -2.08
CA PHE A 110 0.04 7.63 -2.09
C PHE A 110 -0.32 8.10 -3.50
N PRO A 111 -1.35 8.97 -3.67
CA PRO A 111 -1.53 9.69 -4.91
C PRO A 111 -0.33 10.66 -5.13
N PRO A 112 0.16 10.84 -6.35
CA PRO A 112 -0.37 10.42 -7.66
C PRO A 112 0.22 9.11 -8.20
N PHE A 113 0.77 8.26 -7.36
CA PHE A 113 1.48 7.05 -7.81
C PHE A 113 0.52 5.95 -8.29
N GLY A 114 0.99 5.12 -9.24
CA GLY A 114 0.18 4.07 -9.86
C GLY A 114 -0.24 2.94 -8.90
N VAL A 115 0.50 2.73 -7.81
CA VAL A 115 0.13 1.78 -6.74
C VAL A 115 -1.21 2.17 -6.12
N PHE A 116 -1.40 3.44 -5.78
CA PHE A 116 -2.69 3.96 -5.29
C PHE A 116 -3.84 3.65 -6.24
N THR A 117 -3.67 3.95 -7.53
CA THR A 117 -4.72 3.71 -8.53
C THR A 117 -5.12 2.23 -8.60
N SER A 118 -4.15 1.33 -8.55
CA SER A 118 -4.41 -0.11 -8.61
C SER A 118 -5.06 -0.65 -7.32
N GLU A 119 -4.65 -0.19 -6.15
CA GLU A 119 -5.29 -0.51 -4.87
C GLU A 119 -6.72 -0.02 -4.81
N PHE A 120 -6.96 1.21 -5.27
CA PHE A 120 -8.29 1.79 -5.36
C PHE A 120 -9.22 0.99 -6.29
N LEU A 121 -8.72 0.49 -7.42
CA LEU A 121 -9.48 -0.39 -8.32
C LEU A 121 -9.84 -1.71 -7.65
N VAL A 122 -8.88 -2.35 -6.96
CA VAL A 122 -9.12 -3.58 -6.21
C VAL A 122 -10.15 -3.36 -5.10
N LEU A 123 -10.01 -2.26 -4.36
CA LEU A 123 -10.93 -1.88 -3.30
C LEU A 123 -12.35 -1.67 -3.82
N THR A 124 -12.48 -0.95 -4.93
CA THR A 124 -13.77 -0.69 -5.60
C THR A 124 -14.42 -2.00 -6.08
N ALA A 125 -13.63 -2.91 -6.65
CA ALA A 125 -14.10 -4.23 -7.07
C ALA A 125 -14.56 -5.07 -5.88
N THR A 126 -13.82 -5.03 -4.77
CA THR A 126 -14.16 -5.72 -3.52
C THR A 126 -15.47 -5.20 -2.93
N MET A 127 -15.63 -3.88 -2.84
CA MET A 127 -16.86 -3.26 -2.34
C MET A 127 -18.09 -3.65 -3.16
N LYS A 128 -17.92 -3.82 -4.48
CA LYS A 128 -19.01 -4.20 -5.37
C LYS A 128 -19.42 -5.66 -5.21
N SER A 129 -18.46 -6.56 -5.00
CA SER A 129 -18.68 -8.01 -4.97
C SER A 129 -18.87 -8.54 -3.53
N TRP A 130 -18.02 -8.13 -2.59
CA TRP A 130 -17.94 -8.62 -1.21
C TRP A 130 -17.66 -7.48 -0.23
N PRO A 131 -18.66 -6.64 0.11
CA PRO A 131 -18.44 -5.40 0.87
C PRO A 131 -17.78 -5.58 2.24
N TRP A 132 -18.01 -6.70 2.93
CA TRP A 132 -17.40 -6.97 4.26
C TRP A 132 -15.91 -7.35 4.18
N LEU A 133 -15.40 -7.83 3.04
CA LEU A 133 -13.97 -8.08 2.83
C LEU A 133 -13.18 -6.79 2.63
N THR A 134 -13.86 -5.67 2.39
CA THR A 134 -13.22 -4.35 2.31
C THR A 134 -12.63 -3.91 3.65
N VAL A 135 -13.28 -4.26 4.76
CA VAL A 135 -12.80 -3.87 6.11
C VAL A 135 -11.42 -4.46 6.42
N PRO A 136 -11.20 -5.79 6.36
CA PRO A 136 -9.87 -6.35 6.62
C PRO A 136 -8.82 -5.89 5.59
N LEU A 137 -9.23 -5.59 4.36
CA LEU A 137 -8.32 -5.05 3.34
C LEU A 137 -7.80 -3.67 3.74
N LEU A 138 -8.70 -2.79 4.18
CA LEU A 138 -8.35 -1.44 4.64
C LEU A 138 -7.49 -1.44 5.89
N VAL A 139 -7.80 -2.32 6.83
CA VAL A 139 -7.00 -2.48 8.05
C VAL A 139 -5.58 -2.95 7.68
N GLY A 140 -5.44 -3.89 6.76
CA GLY A 140 -4.14 -4.34 6.29
C GLY A 140 -3.34 -3.24 5.59
N LEU A 141 -3.97 -2.48 4.69
CA LEU A 141 -3.34 -1.32 4.03
C LEU A 141 -2.91 -0.26 5.05
N ALA A 142 -3.73 0.05 6.04
CA ALA A 142 -3.38 1.01 7.09
C ALA A 142 -2.17 0.56 7.91
N ILE A 143 -2.09 -0.73 8.27
CA ILE A 143 -0.93 -1.30 8.97
C ILE A 143 0.33 -1.21 8.11
N ALA A 144 0.24 -1.48 6.80
CA ALA A 144 1.34 -1.39 5.87
C ALA A 144 1.86 0.04 5.71
N ILE A 145 0.96 1.00 5.53
CA ILE A 145 1.29 2.42 5.43
C ILE A 145 2.01 2.88 6.70
N ASP A 146 1.46 2.57 7.88
CA ASP A 146 2.10 2.90 9.16
C ASP A 146 3.52 2.31 9.27
N ALA A 147 3.68 1.03 8.95
CA ALA A 147 4.97 0.36 8.99
C ALA A 147 6.00 0.95 8.03
N LEU A 148 5.59 1.26 6.79
CA LEU A 148 6.46 1.81 5.77
C LEU A 148 6.83 3.28 6.03
N CYS A 149 5.89 4.07 6.57
CA CYS A 149 6.10 5.48 6.84
C CYS A 149 6.95 5.73 8.09
N ARG A 150 6.97 4.82 9.05
CA ARG A 150 7.78 4.98 10.28
C ARG A 150 9.27 5.15 10.00
N TRP A 151 9.81 4.48 9.00
CA TRP A 151 11.24 4.49 8.75
C TRP A 151 11.76 5.80 8.11
N PRO A 152 11.27 6.27 6.95
CA PRO A 152 11.82 7.47 6.33
C PRO A 152 11.41 8.77 7.03
N LEU A 153 10.32 8.76 7.81
CA LEU A 153 9.73 9.95 8.41
C LEU A 153 10.15 10.18 9.87
N CYS A 154 10.46 9.12 10.62
CA CYS A 154 10.85 9.25 12.04
C CYS A 154 12.16 10.04 12.25
N ASP A 155 12.97 10.23 11.22
CA ASP A 155 14.28 10.86 11.34
C ASP A 155 14.40 12.24 10.66
N GLN A 156 13.30 12.75 10.11
CA GLN A 156 13.26 14.03 9.41
C GLN A 156 12.24 14.97 10.04
N PRO A 157 12.67 15.87 10.96
CA PRO A 157 11.73 16.87 11.51
C PRO A 157 11.20 17.88 10.47
N ALA A 158 11.79 17.89 9.26
CA ALA A 158 11.39 18.79 8.18
C ALA A 158 10.32 18.20 7.24
N VAL A 159 10.02 16.92 7.32
CA VAL A 159 9.00 16.27 6.48
C VAL A 159 7.98 15.58 7.39
N ALA A 160 7.30 16.36 8.21
CA ALA A 160 6.07 15.91 8.85
C ALA A 160 4.99 15.79 7.75
N PHE A 161 4.99 14.68 7.04
CA PHE A 161 3.84 14.31 6.23
C PHE A 161 2.69 14.02 7.21
N PRO A 162 1.57 14.71 7.14
CA PRO A 162 0.44 14.42 8.00
C PRO A 162 -0.09 13.03 7.65
N ILE A 163 0.24 12.03 8.45
CA ILE A 163 -0.34 10.67 8.36
C ILE A 163 -1.86 10.77 8.38
N ASP A 164 -2.40 11.76 9.09
CA ASP A 164 -3.82 12.11 9.13
C ASP A 164 -4.40 12.47 7.75
N ALA A 165 -3.63 13.08 6.84
CA ALA A 165 -4.10 13.40 5.50
C ALA A 165 -4.24 12.13 4.63
N VAL A 166 -3.36 11.14 4.81
CA VAL A 166 -3.39 9.88 4.04
C VAL A 166 -4.51 8.97 4.53
N CYS A 167 -4.64 8.83 5.84
CA CYS A 167 -5.80 8.14 6.43
C CYS A 167 -7.09 8.85 6.03
N GLY A 168 -7.09 10.18 6.00
CA GLY A 168 -8.23 11.00 5.58
C GLY A 168 -8.64 10.77 4.13
N GLU A 169 -7.69 10.67 3.18
CA GLU A 169 -8.01 10.42 1.76
C GLU A 169 -8.54 9.01 1.51
N GLN A 170 -7.98 8.00 2.16
CA GLN A 170 -8.50 6.64 2.07
C GLN A 170 -9.91 6.54 2.69
N VAL A 171 -10.11 7.15 3.85
CA VAL A 171 -11.43 7.23 4.49
C VAL A 171 -12.41 8.07 3.66
N PHE A 172 -11.97 9.15 3.02
CA PHE A 172 -12.78 9.94 2.11
C PHE A 172 -13.22 9.13 0.88
N ALA A 173 -12.30 8.38 0.26
CA ALA A 173 -12.62 7.49 -0.87
C ALA A 173 -13.67 6.43 -0.48
N ILE A 174 -13.56 5.87 0.74
CA ILE A 174 -14.53 4.90 1.28
C ILE A 174 -15.88 5.55 1.49
N ASN A 175 -15.92 6.71 2.14
CA ASN A 175 -17.17 7.44 2.39
C ASN A 175 -17.85 7.87 1.09
N TYR A 176 -17.07 8.27 0.08
CA TYR A 176 -17.57 8.60 -1.25
C TYR A 176 -18.23 7.40 -1.93
N LEU A 177 -17.55 6.24 -1.92
CA LEU A 177 -18.08 5.00 -2.49
C LEU A 177 -19.32 4.48 -1.72
N ALA A 178 -19.32 4.59 -0.40
CA ALA A 178 -20.46 4.24 0.44
C ALA A 178 -21.69 5.14 0.13
N ARG A 179 -21.47 6.43 -0.09
CA ARG A 179 -22.51 7.40 -0.44
C ARG A 179 -23.11 7.12 -1.83
N GLN A 180 -22.27 6.83 -2.83
CA GLN A 180 -22.73 6.42 -4.16
C GLN A 180 -23.57 5.14 -4.12
N ARG A 181 -23.23 4.21 -3.23
CA ARG A 181 -24.03 2.99 -3.06
C ARG A 181 -25.41 3.29 -2.49
N HIS A 182 -25.49 4.19 -1.53
CA HIS A 182 -26.77 4.58 -0.89
C HIS A 182 -27.69 5.31 -1.87
N GLU A 183 -27.13 6.18 -2.72
CA GLU A 183 -27.88 6.87 -3.78
C GLU A 183 -28.42 5.88 -4.81
N ARG A 184 -27.60 4.95 -5.28
CA ARG A 184 -28.02 3.91 -6.23
C ARG A 184 -29.10 2.96 -5.67
N GLN A 185 -29.08 2.68 -4.37
CA GLN A 185 -30.13 1.87 -3.73
C GLN A 185 -31.47 2.65 -3.63
N ARG A 186 -31.42 3.96 -3.44
CA ARG A 186 -32.63 4.81 -3.46
C ARG A 186 -33.26 4.88 -4.84
N ASP A 187 -32.44 5.00 -5.90
CA ASP A 187 -32.93 5.07 -7.26
C ASP A 187 -33.61 3.75 -7.72
N VAL A 188 -33.08 2.61 -7.26
CA VAL A 188 -33.69 1.28 -7.54
C VAL A 188 -34.94 1.05 -6.69
N GLY A 189 -34.97 1.54 -5.45
CA GLY A 189 -36.13 1.44 -4.56
C GLY A 189 -37.28 2.38 -4.94
N GLY A 190 -36.98 3.53 -5.55
CA GLY A 190 -37.98 4.49 -6.03
C GLY A 190 -38.61 4.14 -7.38
N ALA A 191 -38.09 3.15 -8.11
CA ALA A 191 -38.62 2.72 -9.41
C ALA A 191 -39.64 1.56 -9.29
N VAL A 192 -39.91 1.07 -8.08
CA VAL A 192 -40.83 -0.07 -7.81
C VAL A 192 -42.08 0.37 -7.02
N GLY A 193 -42.24 1.65 -6.78
CA GLY A 193 -43.47 2.25 -6.22
C GLY A 193 -44.22 3.07 -7.27
#